data_8cf3c07bec42efbb90412f44fd55fb69
#
_entry.id   8cf3c07bec42efbb90412f44fd55fb69
#
_cell.length_a   1.000
_cell.length_b   1.000
_cell.length_c   1.000
_cell.angle_alpha   90.00
_cell.angle_beta   90.00
_cell.angle_gamma   90.00
#
_symmetry.space_group_name_H-M   'P 1'
#
loop_
_entity.id
_entity.type
_entity.pdbx_description
1 polymer ?
#
loop_
_entity_poly.entity_id
_entity_poly.type
_entity_poly.pdbx_seq_one_letter_code
_entity_poly.pdbx_strand_id
1 'polypeptide(L)'
;SEMCIRDRVLPAPALVGDSRIAAALRRDFSIKATLEAAANADVICFSPGKLEADSVLVRSGYVSEAGLQKLFARGVVGDLLCRFVNEEGQPADTELDKCTIGISLKSLREARMKVAVSSGSGKTATTMAALRGGYVDTLIVDSGLAQSLLKPAEILTEK
;
A
#
# COMPACT_ATOMS: atom_id res chain seq x y z
N SER A 1 -6.47 -18.86 17.68
CA SER A 1 -5.35 -18.25 18.41
C SER A 1 -5.92 -17.43 19.57
N GLU A 2 -5.64 -17.83 20.81
CA GLU A 2 -6.18 -17.17 22.02
C GLU A 2 -5.60 -15.79 22.30
N MET A 3 -4.68 -15.29 21.47
CA MET A 3 -4.02 -14.00 21.70
C MET A 3 -4.79 -12.79 21.16
N CYS A 4 -5.82 -12.98 20.32
CA CYS A 4 -6.61 -11.89 19.75
C CYS A 4 -8.05 -11.97 20.20
N ILE A 5 -8.33 -11.53 21.42
CA ILE A 5 -9.67 -11.58 22.03
C ILE A 5 -10.70 -10.70 21.27
N ARG A 6 -10.26 -9.83 20.35
CA ARG A 6 -11.11 -8.91 19.59
C ARG A 6 -10.58 -8.62 18.18
N ASP A 7 -9.98 -9.58 17.51
CA ASP A 7 -9.60 -9.41 16.13
C ASP A 7 -10.83 -9.28 15.22
N ARG A 8 -10.73 -8.41 14.22
CA ARG A 8 -11.74 -8.22 13.20
C ARG A 8 -11.06 -8.40 11.85
N VAL A 9 -11.42 -9.45 11.15
CA VAL A 9 -11.02 -9.64 9.77
C VAL A 9 -11.94 -8.80 8.90
N LEU A 10 -11.40 -8.06 7.93
CA LEU A 10 -12.19 -7.37 6.92
C LEU A 10 -12.80 -8.41 5.96
N PRO A 11 -14.13 -8.65 5.98
CA PRO A 11 -14.75 -9.69 5.17
C PRO A 11 -15.02 -9.19 3.74
N ALA A 12 -13.96 -8.73 3.07
CA ALA A 12 -14.05 -8.20 1.71
C ALA A 12 -12.73 -8.45 0.94
N PRO A 13 -12.80 -8.59 -0.40
CA PRO A 13 -11.60 -8.58 -1.22
C PRO A 13 -10.91 -7.21 -1.16
N ALA A 14 -9.57 -7.19 -1.25
CA ALA A 14 -8.80 -5.95 -1.20
C ALA A 14 -9.09 -5.04 -2.42
N LEU A 15 -9.33 -5.64 -3.59
CA LEU A 15 -9.69 -4.97 -4.83
C LEU A 15 -10.91 -5.66 -5.47
N VAL A 16 -11.75 -4.88 -6.13
CA VAL A 16 -12.87 -5.36 -6.96
C VAL A 16 -12.78 -4.76 -8.36
N GLY A 17 -13.43 -5.39 -9.32
CA GLY A 17 -13.35 -4.97 -10.73
C GLY A 17 -14.15 -3.71 -11.09
N ASP A 18 -14.98 -3.18 -10.16
CA ASP A 18 -15.87 -2.03 -10.42
C ASP A 18 -15.99 -1.17 -9.17
N SER A 19 -15.82 0.14 -9.32
CA SER A 19 -15.92 1.12 -8.24
C SER A 19 -17.31 1.16 -7.58
N ARG A 20 -18.37 0.81 -8.32
CA ARG A 20 -19.75 0.73 -7.78
C ARG A 20 -19.86 -0.44 -6.81
N ILE A 21 -19.23 -1.59 -7.12
CA ILE A 21 -19.18 -2.74 -6.23
C ILE A 21 -18.40 -2.36 -4.97
N ALA A 22 -17.24 -1.73 -5.10
CA ALA A 22 -16.47 -1.25 -3.96
C ALA A 22 -17.28 -0.29 -3.07
N ALA A 23 -17.99 0.66 -3.70
CA ALA A 23 -18.84 1.60 -2.98
C ALA A 23 -20.02 0.91 -2.26
N ALA A 24 -20.59 -0.13 -2.84
CA ALA A 24 -21.65 -0.92 -2.20
C ALA A 24 -21.11 -1.70 -0.98
N LEU A 25 -19.98 -2.39 -1.15
CA LEU A 25 -19.33 -3.14 -0.08
C LEU A 25 -18.91 -2.25 1.09
N ARG A 26 -18.34 -1.07 0.82
CA ARG A 26 -17.97 -0.11 1.89
C ARG A 26 -19.18 0.40 2.69
N ARG A 27 -20.42 0.29 2.16
CA ARG A 27 -21.65 0.64 2.88
C ARG A 27 -22.22 -0.52 3.68
N ASP A 28 -21.78 -1.76 3.43
CA ASP A 28 -22.18 -2.91 4.25
C ASP A 28 -21.81 -2.68 5.70
N PHE A 29 -22.72 -3.03 6.62
CA PHE A 29 -22.56 -2.75 8.05
C PHE A 29 -21.27 -3.34 8.64
N SER A 30 -20.95 -4.57 8.32
CA SER A 30 -19.79 -5.29 8.87
C SER A 30 -18.46 -4.75 8.30
N ILE A 31 -18.43 -4.49 7.00
CA ILE A 31 -17.27 -3.94 6.30
C ILE A 31 -17.00 -2.51 6.76
N LYS A 32 -18.05 -1.67 6.80
CA LYS A 32 -17.96 -0.28 7.28
C LYS A 32 -17.42 -0.21 8.70
N ALA A 33 -18.00 -0.98 9.62
CA ALA A 33 -17.56 -1.01 11.02
C ALA A 33 -16.09 -1.44 11.17
N THR A 34 -15.64 -2.39 10.35
CA THR A 34 -14.23 -2.84 10.34
C THR A 34 -13.30 -1.78 9.78
N LEU A 35 -13.67 -1.12 8.68
CA LEU A 35 -12.87 -0.04 8.08
C LEU A 35 -12.78 1.18 8.99
N GLU A 36 -13.87 1.55 9.67
CA GLU A 36 -13.88 2.62 10.66
C GLU A 36 -12.97 2.30 11.86
N ALA A 37 -13.01 1.06 12.36
CA ALA A 37 -12.12 0.63 13.43
C ALA A 37 -10.64 0.66 12.98
N ALA A 38 -10.35 0.23 11.75
CA ALA A 38 -9.00 0.28 11.20
C ALA A 38 -8.50 1.72 10.98
N ALA A 39 -9.36 2.62 10.49
CA ALA A 39 -9.01 4.03 10.28
C ALA A 39 -8.76 4.80 11.58
N ASN A 40 -9.36 4.35 12.70
CA ASN A 40 -9.21 4.95 14.02
C ASN A 40 -8.26 4.16 14.93
N ALA A 41 -7.48 3.23 14.39
CA ALA A 41 -6.51 2.47 15.17
C ALA A 41 -5.38 3.38 15.67
N ASP A 42 -4.94 3.17 16.91
CA ASP A 42 -3.79 3.91 17.48
C ASP A 42 -2.49 3.59 16.76
N VAL A 43 -2.35 2.37 16.25
CA VAL A 43 -1.19 1.91 15.50
C VAL A 43 -1.66 1.22 14.24
N ILE A 44 -1.14 1.65 13.09
CA ILE A 44 -1.32 0.97 11.80
C ILE A 44 0.01 0.35 11.41
N CYS A 45 0.03 -0.99 11.32
CA CYS A 45 1.18 -1.74 10.85
C CYS A 45 0.91 -2.24 9.43
N PHE A 46 1.86 -2.01 8.52
CA PHE A 46 1.72 -2.41 7.13
C PHE A 46 3.06 -2.74 6.47
N SER A 47 3.01 -3.36 5.30
CA SER A 47 4.20 -3.60 4.47
C SER A 47 4.03 -2.92 3.12
N PRO A 48 4.98 -2.07 2.69
CA PRO A 48 5.02 -1.58 1.32
C PRO A 48 5.10 -2.73 0.33
N GLY A 49 4.28 -2.68 -0.72
CA GLY A 49 4.21 -3.67 -1.78
C GLY A 49 5.05 -3.25 -2.99
N LYS A 50 5.85 -4.17 -3.53
CA LYS A 50 6.56 -3.92 -4.80
C LYS A 50 5.61 -4.04 -5.98
N LEU A 51 5.88 -3.31 -7.06
CA LEU A 51 5.16 -3.42 -8.31
C LEU A 51 6.00 -4.22 -9.31
N GLU A 52 5.77 -5.54 -9.36
CA GLU A 52 6.46 -6.47 -10.25
C GLU A 52 5.48 -7.51 -10.80
N ALA A 53 5.88 -8.20 -11.88
CA ALA A 53 5.03 -9.22 -12.51
C ALA A 53 4.68 -10.38 -11.57
N ASP A 54 5.51 -10.66 -10.58
CA ASP A 54 5.31 -11.68 -9.55
C ASP A 54 4.62 -11.15 -8.27
N SER A 55 4.22 -9.86 -8.26
CA SER A 55 3.52 -9.26 -7.13
C SER A 55 2.19 -9.96 -6.84
N VAL A 56 1.75 -9.91 -5.59
CA VAL A 56 0.48 -10.52 -5.17
C VAL A 56 -0.70 -10.01 -6.00
N LEU A 57 -0.73 -8.72 -6.32
CA LEU A 57 -1.81 -8.11 -7.09
C LEU A 57 -1.89 -8.63 -8.53
N VAL A 58 -0.74 -8.89 -9.16
CA VAL A 58 -0.67 -9.48 -10.51
C VAL A 58 -1.01 -10.96 -10.45
N ARG A 59 -0.40 -11.72 -9.54
CA ARG A 59 -0.65 -13.17 -9.39
C ARG A 59 -2.11 -13.50 -9.04
N SER A 60 -2.76 -12.62 -8.30
CA SER A 60 -4.18 -12.76 -7.94
C SER A 60 -5.13 -12.28 -9.05
N GLY A 61 -4.62 -11.81 -10.18
CA GLY A 61 -5.42 -11.35 -11.32
C GLY A 61 -6.08 -9.97 -11.11
N TYR A 62 -5.77 -9.25 -10.04
CA TYR A 62 -6.30 -7.90 -9.82
C TYR A 62 -5.71 -6.87 -10.80
N VAL A 63 -4.46 -7.07 -11.20
CA VAL A 63 -3.77 -6.24 -12.18
C VAL A 63 -3.28 -7.14 -13.30
N SER A 64 -3.73 -6.90 -14.53
CA SER A 64 -3.21 -7.61 -15.70
C SER A 64 -1.81 -7.11 -16.06
N GLU A 65 -1.09 -7.88 -16.89
CA GLU A 65 0.22 -7.45 -17.40
C GLU A 65 0.15 -6.10 -18.14
N ALA A 66 -0.88 -5.90 -18.97
CA ALA A 66 -1.12 -4.61 -19.62
C ALA A 66 -1.48 -3.50 -18.61
N GLY A 67 -2.15 -3.84 -17.52
CA GLY A 67 -2.42 -2.94 -16.40
C GLY A 67 -1.13 -2.54 -15.69
N LEU A 68 -0.23 -3.48 -15.46
CA LEU A 68 1.09 -3.25 -14.87
C LEU A 68 1.90 -2.25 -15.68
N GLN A 69 1.96 -2.41 -17.01
CA GLN A 69 2.65 -1.48 -17.90
C GLN A 69 2.06 -0.06 -17.85
N LYS A 70 0.73 0.05 -17.74
CA LYS A 70 0.06 1.36 -17.56
C LYS A 70 0.43 2.01 -16.22
N LEU A 71 0.56 1.22 -15.16
CA LEU A 71 0.99 1.74 -13.85
C LEU A 71 2.42 2.26 -13.91
N PHE A 72 3.35 1.51 -14.53
CA PHE A 72 4.72 1.98 -14.74
C PHE A 72 4.78 3.27 -15.56
N ALA A 73 4.00 3.36 -16.63
CA ALA A 73 3.93 4.57 -17.47
C ALA A 73 3.40 5.81 -16.69
N ARG A 74 2.70 5.61 -15.57
CA ARG A 74 2.24 6.66 -14.66
C ARG A 74 3.21 6.96 -13.51
N GLY A 75 4.40 6.36 -13.52
CA GLY A 75 5.39 6.55 -12.47
C GLY A 75 5.07 5.84 -11.15
N VAL A 76 4.22 4.81 -11.18
CA VAL A 76 3.93 4.01 -9.99
C VAL A 76 5.15 3.20 -9.62
N VAL A 77 5.57 3.26 -8.35
CA VAL A 77 6.71 2.50 -7.81
C VAL A 77 6.29 1.32 -6.92
N GLY A 78 5.04 1.28 -6.50
CA GLY A 78 4.50 0.21 -5.67
C GLY A 78 3.17 0.59 -5.04
N ASP A 79 2.77 -0.17 -4.01
CA ASP A 79 1.53 0.09 -3.30
C ASP A 79 1.72 0.16 -1.78
N LEU A 80 0.83 0.88 -1.12
CA LEU A 80 0.63 0.93 0.32
C LEU A 80 -0.82 0.52 0.60
N LEU A 81 -1.04 -0.64 1.21
CA LEU A 81 -2.38 -1.18 1.47
C LEU A 81 -3.25 -1.29 0.20
N CYS A 82 -2.69 -1.79 -0.88
CA CYS A 82 -3.30 -1.88 -2.22
C CYS A 82 -3.65 -0.53 -2.87
N ARG A 83 -3.02 0.57 -2.44
CA ARG A 83 -3.15 1.89 -3.04
C ARG A 83 -1.83 2.28 -3.68
N PHE A 84 -1.86 2.49 -4.99
CA PHE A 84 -0.68 2.73 -5.79
C PHE A 84 -0.12 4.14 -5.57
N VAL A 85 1.20 4.22 -5.41
CA VAL A 85 1.91 5.48 -5.16
C VAL A 85 3.06 5.67 -6.15
N ASN A 86 3.36 6.94 -6.44
CA ASN A 86 4.56 7.36 -7.18
C ASN A 86 5.78 7.52 -6.22
N GLU A 87 6.92 7.94 -6.73
CA GLU A 87 8.17 8.12 -5.98
C GLU A 87 8.05 9.11 -4.81
N GLU A 88 7.16 10.08 -4.90
CA GLU A 88 6.88 11.08 -3.86
C GLU A 88 5.85 10.58 -2.84
N GLY A 89 5.34 9.36 -3.00
CA GLY A 89 4.29 8.80 -2.16
C GLY A 89 2.89 9.38 -2.44
N GLN A 90 2.69 10.05 -3.59
CA GLN A 90 1.37 10.54 -3.97
C GLN A 90 0.54 9.42 -4.62
N PRO A 91 -0.80 9.43 -4.47
CA PRO A 91 -1.67 8.48 -5.18
C PRO A 91 -1.46 8.58 -6.69
N ALA A 92 -1.17 7.46 -7.35
CA ALA A 92 -0.82 7.44 -8.77
C ALA A 92 -1.92 6.88 -9.68
N ASP A 93 -2.90 6.15 -9.14
CA ASP A 93 -4.05 5.65 -9.89
C ASP A 93 -5.35 5.79 -9.09
N THR A 94 -6.08 6.85 -9.38
CA THR A 94 -7.34 7.16 -8.69
C THR A 94 -8.48 6.21 -9.06
N GLU A 95 -8.45 5.55 -10.22
CA GLU A 95 -9.50 4.60 -10.61
C GLU A 95 -9.36 3.27 -9.86
N LEU A 96 -8.15 2.72 -9.79
CA LEU A 96 -7.88 1.54 -8.96
C LEU A 96 -8.10 1.85 -7.47
N ASP A 97 -7.78 3.07 -7.04
CA ASP A 97 -8.05 3.53 -5.68
C ASP A 97 -9.55 3.49 -5.32
N LYS A 98 -10.43 3.84 -6.26
CA LYS A 98 -11.89 3.71 -6.10
C LYS A 98 -12.35 2.26 -5.96
N CYS A 99 -11.64 1.32 -6.57
CA CYS A 99 -11.92 -0.11 -6.53
C CYS A 99 -11.31 -0.83 -5.30
N THR A 100 -10.45 -0.16 -4.52
CA THR A 100 -9.78 -0.74 -3.34
C THR A 100 -10.70 -0.68 -2.13
N ILE A 101 -10.83 -1.80 -1.41
CA ILE A 101 -11.56 -1.89 -0.13
C ILE A 101 -10.53 -1.96 1.00
N GLY A 102 -10.31 -0.84 1.63
CA GLY A 102 -9.31 -0.64 2.68
C GLY A 102 -9.33 0.81 3.16
N ILE A 103 -8.56 1.14 4.18
CA ILE A 103 -8.39 2.53 4.63
C ILE A 103 -7.75 3.36 3.52
N SER A 104 -8.00 4.66 3.53
CA SER A 104 -7.41 5.58 2.56
C SER A 104 -5.96 5.92 2.91
N LEU A 105 -5.16 6.36 1.93
CA LEU A 105 -3.83 6.92 2.20
C LEU A 105 -3.91 8.14 3.12
N LYS A 106 -5.00 8.91 3.05
CA LYS A 106 -5.26 10.00 3.98
C LYS A 106 -5.40 9.48 5.41
N SER A 107 -6.24 8.46 5.63
CA SER A 107 -6.40 7.84 6.96
C SER A 107 -5.10 7.24 7.48
N LEU A 108 -4.32 6.59 6.60
CA LEU A 108 -2.99 6.09 6.97
C LEU A 108 -2.07 7.23 7.41
N ARG A 109 -2.03 8.35 6.68
CA ARG A 109 -1.18 9.50 7.02
C ARG A 109 -1.59 10.16 8.34
N GLU A 110 -2.88 10.21 8.63
CA GLU A 110 -3.45 10.83 9.84
C GLU A 110 -3.42 9.91 11.06
N ALA A 111 -3.08 8.64 10.90
CA ALA A 111 -2.98 7.69 12.02
C ALA A 111 -1.94 8.16 13.04
N ARG A 112 -2.23 7.87 14.32
CA ARG A 112 -1.39 8.29 15.46
C ARG A 112 0.02 7.72 15.39
N MET A 113 0.17 6.45 14.99
CA MET A 113 1.44 5.78 14.78
C MET A 113 1.37 4.87 13.56
N LYS A 114 2.36 5.01 12.68
CA LYS A 114 2.47 4.25 11.44
C LYS A 114 3.77 3.44 11.46
N VAL A 115 3.64 2.11 11.48
CA VAL A 115 4.76 1.18 11.52
C VAL A 115 4.83 0.45 10.18
N ALA A 116 5.87 0.70 9.42
CA ALA A 116 6.14 -0.04 8.19
C ALA A 116 7.14 -1.17 8.45
N VAL A 117 6.81 -2.38 8.00
CA VAL A 117 7.70 -3.54 8.05
C VAL A 117 8.02 -3.94 6.62
N SER A 118 9.29 -3.93 6.24
CA SER A 118 9.70 -4.20 4.86
C SER A 118 11.01 -4.97 4.82
N SER A 119 11.15 -5.89 3.87
CA SER A 119 12.38 -6.64 3.67
C SER A 119 12.65 -6.87 2.19
N GLY A 120 13.94 -6.98 1.83
CA GLY A 120 14.43 -7.18 0.48
C GLY A 120 14.59 -5.88 -0.32
N SER A 121 15.69 -5.80 -1.05
CA SER A 121 16.07 -4.61 -1.84
C SER A 121 15.08 -4.23 -2.94
N GLY A 122 14.29 -5.19 -3.44
CA GLY A 122 13.22 -4.92 -4.43
C GLY A 122 12.12 -3.98 -3.92
N LYS A 123 12.04 -3.74 -2.61
CA LYS A 123 11.07 -2.81 -2.00
C LYS A 123 11.63 -1.41 -1.73
N THR A 124 12.87 -1.12 -2.15
CA THR A 124 13.54 0.17 -1.87
C THR A 124 12.70 1.36 -2.36
N ALA A 125 12.27 1.34 -3.62
CA ALA A 125 11.50 2.44 -4.21
C ALA A 125 10.19 2.70 -3.47
N THR A 126 9.40 1.66 -3.20
CA THR A 126 8.11 1.82 -2.48
C THR A 126 8.30 2.22 -1.03
N THR A 127 9.32 1.68 -0.35
CA THR A 127 9.63 2.07 1.04
C THR A 127 10.07 3.53 1.10
N MET A 128 10.87 3.99 0.15
CA MET A 128 11.26 5.40 0.04
C MET A 128 10.04 6.29 -0.23
N ALA A 129 9.16 5.89 -1.13
CA ALA A 129 7.90 6.59 -1.40
C ALA A 129 7.01 6.68 -0.14
N ALA A 130 6.94 5.62 0.65
CA ALA A 130 6.20 5.63 1.91
C ALA A 130 6.78 6.64 2.93
N LEU A 131 8.10 6.73 3.01
CA LEU A 131 8.80 7.71 3.86
C LEU A 131 8.54 9.15 3.37
N ARG A 132 8.74 9.42 2.08
CA ARG A 132 8.52 10.76 1.47
C ARG A 132 7.07 11.22 1.59
N GLY A 133 6.13 10.30 1.43
CA GLY A 133 4.69 10.58 1.55
C GLY A 133 4.19 10.80 2.98
N GLY A 134 5.04 10.62 4.01
CA GLY A 134 4.67 10.80 5.42
C GLY A 134 3.81 9.67 5.98
N TYR A 135 3.94 8.46 5.42
CA TYR A 135 3.17 7.28 5.86
C TYR A 135 3.90 6.41 6.88
N VAL A 136 5.07 6.82 7.37
CA VAL A 136 5.91 6.00 8.26
C VAL A 136 6.45 6.85 9.40
N ASP A 137 6.19 6.42 10.63
CA ASP A 137 6.82 6.96 11.84
C ASP A 137 7.92 6.01 12.35
N THR A 138 7.68 4.70 12.19
CA THR A 138 8.65 3.66 12.55
C THR A 138 8.83 2.72 11.37
N LEU A 139 10.08 2.49 10.99
CA LEU A 139 10.45 1.60 9.90
C LEU A 139 11.26 0.41 10.45
N ILE A 140 10.78 -0.80 10.20
CA ILE A 140 11.45 -2.05 10.53
C ILE A 140 11.88 -2.71 9.22
N VAL A 141 13.18 -2.86 9.02
CA VAL A 141 13.75 -3.39 7.77
C VAL A 141 14.90 -4.35 8.03
N ASP A 142 15.21 -5.20 7.08
CA ASP A 142 16.47 -5.96 7.08
C ASP A 142 17.66 -5.06 6.71
N SER A 143 18.88 -5.56 6.97
CA SER A 143 20.12 -4.82 6.72
C SER A 143 20.35 -4.49 5.24
N GLY A 144 19.90 -5.37 4.32
CA GLY A 144 20.05 -5.15 2.87
C GLY A 144 19.18 -4.00 2.38
N LEU A 145 17.92 -3.95 2.81
CA LEU A 145 17.02 -2.84 2.49
C LEU A 145 17.48 -1.55 3.17
N ALA A 146 17.93 -1.61 4.43
CA ALA A 146 18.47 -0.45 5.13
C ALA A 146 19.65 0.18 4.37
N GLN A 147 20.61 -0.63 3.93
CA GLN A 147 21.73 -0.17 3.11
C GLN A 147 21.27 0.46 1.79
N SER A 148 20.26 -0.13 1.14
CA SER A 148 19.71 0.40 -0.13
C SER A 148 19.02 1.75 0.06
N LEU A 149 18.32 1.95 1.18
CA LEU A 149 17.67 3.22 1.52
C LEU A 149 18.65 4.35 1.86
N LEU A 150 19.84 4.00 2.39
CA LEU A 150 20.88 4.95 2.78
C LEU A 150 21.82 5.33 1.63
N LYS A 151 21.80 4.59 0.50
CA LYS A 151 22.60 4.99 -0.66
C LYS A 151 22.06 6.31 -1.21
N PRO A 152 22.94 7.30 -1.48
CA PRO A 152 22.52 8.48 -2.24
C PRO A 152 21.88 8.02 -3.56
N ALA A 153 20.79 8.67 -3.98
CA ALA A 153 20.29 8.47 -5.33
C ALA A 153 21.46 8.78 -6.29
N GLU A 154 22.00 7.78 -6.97
CA GLU A 154 22.93 8.01 -8.06
C GLU A 154 22.15 8.83 -9.09
N ILE A 155 22.53 10.09 -9.22
CA ILE A 155 22.03 10.95 -10.28
C ILE A 155 22.50 10.26 -11.57
N LEU A 156 21.58 9.61 -12.25
CA LEU A 156 21.78 9.12 -13.59
C LEU A 156 21.98 10.33 -14.51
N THR A 157 23.19 10.88 -14.50
CA THR A 157 23.68 11.74 -15.55
C THR A 157 24.14 10.82 -16.67
N GLU A 158 23.20 10.26 -17.43
CA GLU A 158 23.53 9.76 -18.74
C GLU A 158 23.72 10.94 -19.71
N LYS A 159 24.92 10.99 -20.27
CA LYS A 159 25.30 11.87 -21.36
C LYS A 159 24.66 11.42 -22.68
#